data_bf0fac2aefece620c0fd6d617ad3b751
#
_entry.id   bf0fac2aefece620c0fd6d617ad3b751
#
_cell.length_a   1.000
_cell.length_b   1.000
_cell.length_c   1.000
_cell.angle_alpha   90.00
_cell.angle_beta   90.00
_cell.angle_gamma   90.00
#
_symmetry.space_group_name_H-M   'P 1'
#
loop_
_entity.id
_entity.type
_entity.pdbx_description
1 polymer ?
#
loop_
_entity_poly.entity_id
_entity_poly.type
_entity_poly.pdbx_seq_one_letter_code
_entity_poly.pdbx_strand_id
1 'polypeptide(L)'
;MRKFYLFYLMTHLSAQGSVMLVGGNAESYGGWSDDPYGWFVQQADSGKIVNIDVSEASAWYPAYFINLGADSSSHELQIPNIFSANSQNIYHDLVTANGIFIEGGDQWDYVQTWKGTLVDSAIHVVFNNGGVIGGTSAGLAILGEIVFDAENGSLTSDQAIANPYHPRISFTDDFLDILSGVLTDSHFNDRGRLGRLVTMVARRAQDHGEDILGLGMGIKTAFCIDQDKIGTVYGKMITVIHQTDDTELYCVPAEPLRFTHLKFHQLLHGAVYDIDNRVLVDPGENMSYYEMPYEYLNNYSDLTINGSNQSSENYGEIIVTGITGDSDNWWYGGLGTTVGDTSVPDAVIIPKMWTDYYYFPNRIISGLYGIVSDPPKFVFYLDDNCSVSINENGLMTVSNYAHILDAFPDGYAGYLNGVLPGISDATLHYFTESDTFDLSTYYIVESIDDELINSNYFAIQSLYPNPFNPQTTLHFSLMKQGIVKVNVFNIRGESIDEVVNEFHRPGEYSITWSGENVSTGIYYFKMKFENEMKVVKGVLIK
;
A
#
# COMPACT_ATOMS: atom_id res chain seq x y z
N MET A 1 41.64 49.26 1.72
CA MET A 1 40.28 48.72 1.40
C MET A 1 40.46 47.51 0.51
N ARG A 2 40.43 46.29 1.08
CA ARG A 2 40.40 45.04 0.33
C ARG A 2 38.97 44.65 0.11
N LYS A 3 38.49 44.62 -1.14
CA LYS A 3 37.20 44.08 -1.53
C LYS A 3 37.27 42.55 -1.49
N PHE A 4 36.52 41.94 -0.57
CA PHE A 4 36.21 40.51 -0.60
C PHE A 4 35.11 40.28 -1.64
N TYR A 5 35.40 39.57 -2.71
CA TYR A 5 34.40 38.98 -3.59
C TYR A 5 33.95 37.66 -2.98
N LEU A 6 32.73 37.64 -2.50
CA LEU A 6 32.02 36.43 -2.09
C LEU A 6 31.58 35.71 -3.37
N PHE A 7 32.28 34.67 -3.76
CA PHE A 7 31.78 33.74 -4.77
C PHE A 7 30.66 32.89 -4.11
N TYR A 8 29.42 33.15 -4.44
CA TYR A 8 28.34 32.23 -4.22
C TYR A 8 28.53 31.07 -5.20
N LEU A 9 29.06 29.94 -4.73
CA LEU A 9 28.89 28.67 -5.40
C LEU A 9 27.39 28.29 -5.29
N MET A 10 26.61 28.63 -6.31
CA MET A 10 25.36 27.92 -6.54
C MET A 10 25.73 26.49 -6.94
N THR A 11 25.67 25.57 -5.98
CA THR A 11 25.51 24.16 -6.31
C THR A 11 24.13 24.05 -6.94
N HIS A 12 24.08 23.98 -8.28
CA HIS A 12 22.92 23.40 -8.94
C HIS A 12 22.89 21.95 -8.46
N LEU A 13 22.07 21.64 -7.42
CA LEU A 13 21.49 20.31 -7.39
C LEU A 13 20.70 20.23 -8.70
N SER A 14 21.15 19.42 -9.65
CA SER A 14 20.30 19.04 -10.77
C SER A 14 19.09 18.34 -10.14
N ALA A 15 17.90 18.91 -10.33
CA ALA A 15 16.69 18.22 -9.94
C ALA A 15 16.64 16.90 -10.73
N GLN A 16 16.35 15.80 -10.04
CA GLN A 16 16.05 14.55 -10.74
C GLN A 16 14.89 14.78 -11.70
N GLY A 17 14.77 13.95 -12.74
CA GLY A 17 13.70 14.03 -13.71
C GLY A 17 12.34 13.59 -13.15
N SER A 18 11.34 13.71 -13.99
CA SER A 18 9.99 13.22 -13.73
C SER A 18 9.81 11.79 -14.24
N VAL A 19 8.81 11.07 -13.73
CA VAL A 19 8.56 9.67 -14.11
C VAL A 19 7.10 9.44 -14.45
N MET A 20 6.83 8.67 -15.52
CA MET A 20 5.47 8.23 -15.84
C MET A 20 5.39 6.71 -15.88
N LEU A 21 4.60 6.14 -14.98
CA LEU A 21 4.34 4.72 -14.88
C LEU A 21 2.98 4.37 -15.50
N VAL A 22 2.95 3.62 -16.61
CA VAL A 22 1.73 3.25 -17.30
C VAL A 22 1.43 1.77 -17.14
N GLY A 23 0.27 1.42 -16.59
CA GLY A 23 -0.09 0.05 -16.25
C GLY A 23 -0.34 -0.88 -17.44
N GLY A 24 -0.42 -0.33 -18.64
CA GLY A 24 -0.61 -1.04 -19.90
C GLY A 24 -2.01 -0.91 -20.46
N ASN A 25 -2.16 -1.37 -21.71
CA ASN A 25 -3.38 -1.49 -22.50
C ASN A 25 -3.96 -0.19 -23.08
N ALA A 26 -4.02 -0.19 -24.42
CA ALA A 26 -4.84 0.65 -25.30
C ALA A 26 -4.83 2.16 -25.05
N GLU A 27 -3.69 2.77 -25.26
CA GLU A 27 -3.57 4.22 -25.51
C GLU A 27 -4.30 4.57 -26.80
N SER A 28 -4.91 5.76 -26.85
CA SER A 28 -5.66 6.19 -28.03
C SER A 28 -5.77 7.70 -28.11
N TYR A 29 -5.76 8.23 -29.34
CA TYR A 29 -6.05 9.64 -29.60
C TYR A 29 -7.45 10.02 -29.12
N GLY A 30 -7.57 11.11 -28.37
CA GLY A 30 -8.83 11.56 -27.80
C GLY A 30 -9.35 10.67 -26.66
N GLY A 31 -8.48 9.81 -26.09
CA GLY A 31 -8.83 8.87 -25.05
C GLY A 31 -8.27 9.22 -23.67
N TRP A 32 -8.33 8.25 -22.78
CA TRP A 32 -7.87 8.39 -21.40
C TRP A 32 -6.40 8.79 -21.28
N SER A 33 -5.61 8.46 -22.29
CA SER A 33 -4.15 8.64 -22.30
C SER A 33 -3.71 10.05 -22.70
N ASP A 34 -4.58 10.87 -23.31
CA ASP A 34 -4.17 12.19 -23.78
C ASP A 34 -3.64 13.08 -22.64
N ASP A 35 -4.28 13.07 -21.47
CA ASP A 35 -3.87 13.87 -20.34
C ASP A 35 -2.49 13.44 -19.76
N PRO A 36 -2.25 12.17 -19.38
CA PRO A 36 -0.96 11.77 -18.83
C PRO A 36 0.17 11.82 -19.86
N TYR A 37 -0.07 11.50 -21.12
CA TYR A 37 0.94 11.60 -22.16
C TYR A 37 1.21 13.07 -22.57
N GLY A 38 0.19 13.94 -22.49
CA GLY A 38 0.36 15.39 -22.59
C GLY A 38 1.19 15.94 -21.42
N TRP A 39 0.98 15.46 -20.20
CA TRP A 39 1.84 15.76 -19.06
C TRP A 39 3.29 15.32 -19.31
N PHE A 40 3.51 14.12 -19.87
CA PHE A 40 4.84 13.64 -20.22
C PHE A 40 5.54 14.56 -21.22
N VAL A 41 4.81 15.01 -22.25
CA VAL A 41 5.32 15.99 -23.24
C VAL A 41 5.68 17.33 -22.57
N GLN A 42 4.87 17.78 -21.60
CA GLN A 42 5.17 19.00 -20.84
C GLN A 42 6.43 18.84 -19.98
N GLN A 43 6.62 17.69 -19.31
CA GLN A 43 7.85 17.41 -18.55
C GLN A 43 9.09 17.31 -19.45
N ALA A 44 8.91 16.99 -20.73
CA ALA A 44 9.96 17.03 -21.74
C ALA A 44 10.15 18.44 -22.36
N ASP A 45 9.59 19.52 -21.77
CA ASP A 45 9.59 20.88 -22.34
C ASP A 45 9.10 20.94 -23.79
N SER A 46 8.19 20.08 -24.19
CA SER A 46 7.79 19.86 -25.59
C SER A 46 8.96 19.53 -26.54
N GLY A 47 10.04 19.04 -25.98
CA GLY A 47 11.25 18.68 -26.71
C GLY A 47 11.19 17.30 -27.36
N LYS A 48 12.38 16.81 -27.71
CA LYS A 48 12.54 15.50 -28.35
C LYS A 48 12.24 14.36 -27.38
N ILE A 49 11.35 13.47 -27.75
CA ILE A 49 11.05 12.23 -27.05
C ILE A 49 11.52 11.04 -27.89
N VAL A 50 12.28 10.15 -27.28
CA VAL A 50 12.73 8.91 -27.94
C VAL A 50 12.00 7.74 -27.30
N ASN A 51 11.28 7.00 -28.14
CA ASN A 51 10.59 5.77 -27.75
C ASN A 51 11.50 4.57 -28.00
N ILE A 52 11.68 3.68 -27.03
CA ILE A 52 12.64 2.57 -27.11
C ILE A 52 11.98 1.22 -26.79
N ASP A 53 12.41 0.19 -27.52
CA ASP A 53 12.03 -1.21 -27.30
C ASP A 53 13.15 -2.17 -27.70
N VAL A 54 13.20 -3.35 -27.07
CA VAL A 54 14.09 -4.44 -27.46
C VAL A 54 13.61 -5.14 -28.73
N SER A 55 12.29 -5.32 -28.84
CA SER A 55 11.68 -6.03 -29.98
C SER A 55 11.47 -5.10 -31.18
N GLU A 56 10.29 -4.64 -31.44
CA GLU A 56 9.94 -3.73 -32.52
C GLU A 56 9.31 -2.46 -31.93
N ALA A 57 10.10 -1.40 -31.86
CA ALA A 57 9.61 -0.12 -31.37
C ALA A 57 8.52 0.44 -32.28
N SER A 58 7.42 0.88 -31.67
CA SER A 58 6.24 1.31 -32.41
C SER A 58 6.32 2.77 -32.85
N ALA A 59 6.24 3.02 -34.14
CA ALA A 59 6.12 4.38 -34.69
C ALA A 59 4.83 5.13 -34.27
N TRP A 60 3.90 4.44 -33.65
CA TRP A 60 2.68 5.05 -33.13
C TRP A 60 2.98 6.00 -31.96
N TYR A 61 3.88 5.62 -31.03
CA TYR A 61 4.20 6.45 -29.86
C TYR A 61 4.84 7.79 -30.21
N PRO A 62 5.88 7.86 -31.07
CA PRO A 62 6.41 9.17 -31.47
C PRO A 62 5.36 10.03 -32.18
N ALA A 63 4.56 9.44 -33.05
CA ALA A 63 3.47 10.16 -33.72
C ALA A 63 2.43 10.70 -32.72
N TYR A 64 2.15 9.93 -31.68
CA TYR A 64 1.24 10.32 -30.61
C TYR A 64 1.82 11.46 -29.77
N PHE A 65 3.09 11.38 -29.35
CA PHE A 65 3.77 12.46 -28.63
C PHE A 65 3.83 13.75 -29.44
N ILE A 66 4.15 13.66 -30.74
CA ILE A 66 4.15 14.82 -31.65
C ILE A 66 2.75 15.43 -31.75
N ASN A 67 1.70 14.63 -31.84
CA ASN A 67 0.32 15.12 -31.82
C ASN A 67 -0.04 15.83 -30.51
N LEU A 68 0.54 15.43 -29.39
CA LEU A 68 0.38 16.06 -28.08
C LEU A 68 1.31 17.26 -27.87
N GLY A 69 2.15 17.61 -28.84
CA GLY A 69 2.97 18.82 -28.83
C GLY A 69 4.47 18.60 -28.62
N ALA A 70 4.96 17.37 -28.69
CA ALA A 70 6.41 17.11 -28.67
C ALA A 70 7.09 17.57 -29.97
N ASP A 71 8.41 17.75 -29.93
CA ASP A 71 9.22 18.12 -31.08
C ASP A 71 9.12 17.07 -32.20
N SER A 72 9.09 17.55 -33.45
CA SER A 72 8.99 16.71 -34.65
C SER A 72 10.19 15.78 -34.88
N SER A 73 11.27 15.95 -34.16
CA SER A 73 12.43 15.02 -34.14
C SER A 73 12.22 13.80 -33.22
N SER A 74 11.09 13.71 -32.53
CA SER A 74 10.73 12.53 -31.74
C SER A 74 10.58 11.31 -32.65
N HIS A 75 11.14 10.17 -32.22
CA HIS A 75 11.20 8.96 -33.02
C HIS A 75 11.33 7.69 -32.18
N GLU A 76 11.25 6.53 -32.81
CA GLU A 76 11.44 5.23 -32.20
C GLU A 76 12.85 4.67 -32.45
N LEU A 77 13.36 3.89 -31.49
CA LEU A 77 14.59 3.13 -31.60
C LEU A 77 14.37 1.69 -31.16
N GLN A 78 14.63 0.75 -32.05
CA GLN A 78 14.77 -0.66 -31.72
C GLN A 78 16.18 -0.94 -31.21
N ILE A 79 16.31 -1.53 -30.00
CA ILE A 79 17.60 -1.83 -29.36
C ILE A 79 17.63 -3.32 -28.95
N PRO A 80 17.77 -4.25 -29.92
CA PRO A 80 17.43 -5.66 -29.73
C PRO A 80 18.52 -6.53 -29.10
N ASN A 81 19.70 -6.00 -28.85
CA ASN A 81 20.82 -6.77 -28.32
C ASN A 81 21.89 -5.88 -27.70
N ILE A 82 22.81 -6.50 -26.98
CA ILE A 82 23.89 -5.85 -26.23
C ILE A 82 24.83 -4.99 -27.14
N PHE A 83 24.97 -5.34 -28.44
CA PHE A 83 25.78 -4.55 -29.37
C PHE A 83 25.11 -3.22 -29.70
N SER A 84 23.81 -3.26 -30.00
CA SER A 84 23.05 -2.05 -30.22
C SER A 84 22.94 -1.22 -28.95
N ALA A 85 22.74 -1.86 -27.78
CA ALA A 85 22.70 -1.19 -26.49
C ALA A 85 24.03 -0.50 -26.11
N ASN A 86 25.16 -0.94 -26.66
CA ASN A 86 26.48 -0.30 -26.50
C ASN A 86 26.89 0.57 -27.72
N SER A 87 25.97 0.93 -28.60
CA SER A 87 26.24 1.80 -29.75
C SER A 87 26.38 3.26 -29.29
N GLN A 88 27.51 3.88 -29.63
CA GLN A 88 27.74 5.31 -29.37
C GLN A 88 26.70 6.19 -30.08
N ASN A 89 26.22 5.79 -31.25
CA ASN A 89 25.21 6.57 -31.99
C ASN A 89 23.88 6.55 -31.22
N ILE A 90 23.45 5.38 -30.71
CA ILE A 90 22.25 5.26 -29.89
C ILE A 90 22.42 6.05 -28.58
N TYR A 91 23.56 5.93 -27.92
CA TYR A 91 23.88 6.71 -26.72
C TYR A 91 23.72 8.23 -26.97
N HIS A 92 24.38 8.76 -28.03
CA HIS A 92 24.30 10.18 -28.35
C HIS A 92 22.88 10.62 -28.71
N ASP A 93 22.10 9.76 -29.34
CA ASP A 93 20.73 10.06 -29.69
C ASP A 93 19.84 10.13 -28.44
N LEU A 94 20.00 9.19 -27.50
CA LEU A 94 19.27 9.15 -26.24
C LEU A 94 19.62 10.33 -25.33
N VAL A 95 20.90 10.62 -25.10
CA VAL A 95 21.30 11.71 -24.17
C VAL A 95 20.94 13.11 -24.68
N THR A 96 20.54 13.24 -25.93
CA THR A 96 20.00 14.50 -26.49
C THR A 96 18.47 14.57 -26.42
N ALA A 97 17.81 13.54 -25.93
CA ALA A 97 16.37 13.54 -25.73
C ALA A 97 16.00 14.31 -24.44
N ASN A 98 14.82 14.92 -24.45
CA ASN A 98 14.20 15.52 -23.29
C ASN A 98 13.35 14.50 -22.51
N GLY A 99 12.92 13.46 -23.21
CA GLY A 99 12.20 12.33 -22.60
C GLY A 99 12.53 11.01 -23.26
N ILE A 100 12.52 9.93 -22.50
CA ILE A 100 12.64 8.56 -22.99
C ILE A 100 11.40 7.79 -22.54
N PHE A 101 10.74 7.13 -23.49
CA PHE A 101 9.60 6.27 -23.20
C PHE A 101 9.91 4.82 -23.57
N ILE A 102 9.65 3.89 -22.63
CA ILE A 102 9.95 2.47 -22.78
C ILE A 102 8.66 1.70 -23.00
N GLU A 103 8.58 0.96 -24.10
CA GLU A 103 7.39 0.21 -24.47
C GLU A 103 7.15 -1.01 -23.58
N GLY A 104 6.02 -1.67 -23.83
CA GLY A 104 5.71 -2.96 -23.21
C GLY A 104 6.40 -4.12 -23.94
N GLY A 105 6.52 -5.24 -23.25
CA GLY A 105 7.16 -6.44 -23.78
C GLY A 105 7.39 -7.46 -22.69
N ASP A 106 8.58 -8.03 -22.65
CA ASP A 106 9.08 -8.85 -21.57
C ASP A 106 10.18 -8.09 -20.81
N GLN A 107 9.99 -7.84 -19.53
CA GLN A 107 10.96 -7.11 -18.71
C GLN A 107 12.32 -7.80 -18.62
N TRP A 108 12.36 -9.14 -18.73
CA TRP A 108 13.62 -9.86 -18.78
C TRP A 108 14.45 -9.54 -20.02
N ASP A 109 13.79 -9.33 -21.15
CA ASP A 109 14.48 -8.92 -22.37
C ASP A 109 15.17 -7.56 -22.19
N TYR A 110 14.56 -6.63 -21.49
CA TYR A 110 15.17 -5.34 -21.15
C TYR A 110 16.36 -5.49 -20.21
N VAL A 111 16.20 -6.26 -19.11
CA VAL A 111 17.28 -6.50 -18.14
C VAL A 111 18.48 -7.14 -18.82
N GLN A 112 18.29 -8.27 -19.50
CA GLN A 112 19.42 -9.01 -20.11
C GLN A 112 20.10 -8.25 -21.26
N THR A 113 19.39 -7.30 -21.90
CA THR A 113 19.90 -6.56 -23.07
C THR A 113 20.51 -5.22 -22.71
N TRP A 114 19.93 -4.49 -21.75
CA TRP A 114 20.30 -3.09 -21.51
C TRP A 114 21.10 -2.87 -20.23
N LYS A 115 20.96 -3.73 -19.21
CA LYS A 115 21.65 -3.57 -17.93
C LYS A 115 23.16 -3.46 -18.10
N GLY A 116 23.75 -2.41 -17.52
CA GLY A 116 25.19 -2.12 -17.55
C GLY A 116 25.73 -1.68 -18.92
N THR A 117 24.85 -1.24 -19.84
CA THR A 117 25.21 -0.77 -21.18
C THR A 117 25.18 0.75 -21.30
N LEU A 118 25.48 1.26 -22.50
CA LEU A 118 25.36 2.68 -22.79
C LEU A 118 23.90 3.18 -22.82
N VAL A 119 22.93 2.31 -23.13
CA VAL A 119 21.50 2.64 -23.03
C VAL A 119 21.09 2.89 -21.59
N ASP A 120 21.46 2.02 -20.69
CA ASP A 120 21.28 2.18 -19.24
C ASP A 120 21.88 3.52 -18.77
N SER A 121 23.15 3.76 -19.12
CA SER A 121 23.81 5.03 -18.81
C SER A 121 23.11 6.25 -19.43
N ALA A 122 22.57 6.15 -20.64
CA ALA A 122 21.87 7.25 -21.30
C ALA A 122 20.55 7.60 -20.61
N ILE A 123 19.78 6.59 -20.18
CA ILE A 123 18.54 6.79 -19.41
C ILE A 123 18.84 7.57 -18.13
N HIS A 124 19.89 7.17 -17.38
CA HIS A 124 20.33 7.90 -16.20
C HIS A 124 20.78 9.33 -16.50
N VAL A 125 21.48 9.56 -17.60
CA VAL A 125 21.89 10.92 -18.00
C VAL A 125 20.70 11.81 -18.26
N VAL A 126 19.68 11.33 -18.98
CA VAL A 126 18.47 12.09 -19.26
C VAL A 126 17.73 12.38 -17.95
N PHE A 127 17.52 11.38 -17.10
CA PHE A 127 16.84 11.54 -15.82
C PHE A 127 17.57 12.52 -14.88
N ASN A 128 18.87 12.34 -14.70
CA ASN A 128 19.67 13.18 -13.81
C ASN A 128 19.86 14.63 -14.32
N ASN A 129 19.55 14.88 -15.58
CA ASN A 129 19.51 16.23 -16.15
C ASN A 129 18.12 16.87 -16.10
N GLY A 130 17.16 16.27 -15.42
CA GLY A 130 15.81 16.78 -15.25
C GLY A 130 14.85 16.38 -16.37
N GLY A 131 15.25 15.47 -17.27
CA GLY A 131 14.38 14.91 -18.30
C GLY A 131 13.33 13.94 -17.74
N VAL A 132 12.35 13.55 -18.56
CA VAL A 132 11.28 12.64 -18.15
C VAL A 132 11.53 11.22 -18.66
N ILE A 133 11.35 10.24 -17.78
CA ILE A 133 11.39 8.82 -18.13
C ILE A 133 10.01 8.23 -17.94
N GLY A 134 9.55 7.46 -18.91
CA GLY A 134 8.25 6.76 -18.79
C GLY A 134 8.32 5.36 -19.35
N GLY A 135 7.36 4.54 -18.93
CA GLY A 135 7.25 3.19 -19.45
C GLY A 135 5.85 2.62 -19.29
N THR A 136 5.47 1.75 -20.23
CA THR A 136 4.21 1.03 -20.18
C THR A 136 4.44 -0.46 -20.01
N SER A 137 3.58 -1.14 -19.24
CA SER A 137 3.63 -2.59 -19.02
C SER A 137 5.03 -3.07 -18.53
N ALA A 138 5.79 -3.81 -19.32
CA ALA A 138 7.15 -4.24 -19.00
C ALA A 138 8.12 -3.05 -18.86
N GLY A 139 7.94 -1.98 -19.67
CA GLY A 139 8.72 -0.75 -19.57
C GLY A 139 8.50 -0.02 -18.24
N LEU A 140 7.29 -0.08 -17.68
CA LEU A 140 7.02 0.38 -16.32
C LEU A 140 7.73 -0.50 -15.28
N ALA A 141 7.66 -1.83 -15.46
CA ALA A 141 8.15 -2.80 -14.46
C ALA A 141 9.65 -2.67 -14.16
N ILE A 142 10.42 -2.07 -15.07
CA ILE A 142 11.88 -1.87 -14.92
C ILE A 142 12.28 -0.50 -14.36
N LEU A 143 11.33 0.37 -13.98
CA LEU A 143 11.64 1.73 -13.51
C LEU A 143 11.78 1.85 -11.98
N GLY A 144 11.40 0.82 -11.22
CA GLY A 144 11.65 0.75 -9.78
C GLY A 144 13.12 0.44 -9.46
N GLU A 145 13.52 0.63 -8.21
CA GLU A 145 14.81 0.12 -7.71
C GLU A 145 14.83 -1.41 -7.79
N ILE A 146 13.75 -2.02 -7.35
CA ILE A 146 13.59 -3.48 -7.38
C ILE A 146 12.73 -3.85 -8.58
N VAL A 147 13.32 -4.59 -9.49
CA VAL A 147 12.65 -5.13 -10.67
C VAL A 147 12.31 -6.60 -10.43
N PHE A 148 11.02 -6.94 -10.43
CA PHE A 148 10.64 -8.34 -10.67
C PHE A 148 10.93 -8.65 -12.13
N ASP A 149 12.06 -9.28 -12.39
CA ASP A 149 12.61 -9.44 -13.74
C ASP A 149 11.92 -10.52 -14.57
N ALA A 150 11.20 -11.43 -13.92
CA ALA A 150 10.53 -12.56 -14.56
C ALA A 150 11.46 -13.48 -15.39
N GLU A 151 12.76 -13.55 -15.08
CA GLU A 151 13.73 -14.43 -15.74
C GLU A 151 13.21 -15.86 -15.85
N ASN A 152 12.56 -16.35 -14.82
CA ASN A 152 12.00 -17.70 -14.77
C ASN A 152 10.51 -17.76 -15.17
N GLY A 153 10.02 -16.71 -15.80
CA GLY A 153 8.63 -16.52 -16.20
C GLY A 153 7.74 -15.90 -15.11
N SER A 154 6.55 -15.51 -15.49
CA SER A 154 5.58 -14.89 -14.57
C SER A 154 4.95 -15.94 -13.65
N LEU A 155 4.42 -15.46 -12.49
CA LEU A 155 3.63 -16.28 -11.57
C LEU A 155 2.34 -15.56 -11.17
N THR A 156 1.38 -16.33 -10.66
CA THR A 156 0.11 -15.84 -10.15
C THR A 156 0.19 -15.51 -8.67
N SER A 157 -0.77 -14.75 -8.15
CA SER A 157 -0.80 -14.36 -6.74
C SER A 157 -0.90 -15.55 -5.79
N ASP A 158 -1.74 -16.55 -6.11
CA ASP A 158 -1.87 -17.78 -5.33
C ASP A 158 -0.55 -18.55 -5.22
N GLN A 159 0.18 -18.69 -6.34
CA GLN A 159 1.49 -19.32 -6.34
C GLN A 159 2.51 -18.57 -5.48
N ALA A 160 2.49 -17.25 -5.55
CA ALA A 160 3.39 -16.41 -4.78
C ALA A 160 3.12 -16.49 -3.28
N ILE A 161 1.85 -16.40 -2.87
CA ILE A 161 1.45 -16.47 -1.46
C ILE A 161 1.70 -17.85 -0.87
N ALA A 162 1.36 -18.92 -1.62
CA ALA A 162 1.55 -20.30 -1.16
C ALA A 162 3.03 -20.67 -0.95
N ASN A 163 3.92 -20.03 -1.68
CA ASN A 163 5.36 -20.20 -1.51
C ASN A 163 6.10 -18.91 -1.89
N PRO A 164 6.41 -18.04 -0.93
CA PRO A 164 7.14 -16.81 -1.19
C PRO A 164 8.51 -17.00 -1.84
N TYR A 165 9.08 -18.20 -1.71
CA TYR A 165 10.34 -18.60 -2.36
C TYR A 165 10.10 -19.43 -3.63
N HIS A 166 8.95 -19.21 -4.29
CA HIS A 166 8.68 -19.87 -5.56
C HIS A 166 9.79 -19.54 -6.59
N PRO A 167 10.33 -20.54 -7.34
CA PRO A 167 11.48 -20.33 -8.25
C PRO A 167 11.29 -19.27 -9.34
N ARG A 168 10.06 -18.85 -9.61
CA ARG A 168 9.76 -17.78 -10.56
C ARG A 168 9.85 -16.39 -9.95
N ILE A 169 10.05 -16.28 -8.64
CA ILE A 169 10.30 -14.97 -8.00
C ILE A 169 11.78 -14.69 -8.08
N SER A 170 12.17 -13.88 -9.02
CA SER A 170 13.53 -13.37 -9.21
C SER A 170 13.53 -11.85 -9.27
N PHE A 171 14.62 -11.26 -8.81
CA PHE A 171 14.77 -9.80 -8.75
C PHE A 171 16.08 -9.35 -9.34
N THR A 172 16.03 -8.21 -10.00
CA THR A 172 17.20 -7.41 -10.36
C THR A 172 17.11 -6.08 -9.61
N ASP A 173 18.16 -5.72 -8.86
CA ASP A 173 18.22 -4.52 -8.00
C ASP A 173 19.42 -3.61 -8.31
N ASP A 174 20.06 -3.82 -9.45
CA ASP A 174 21.21 -3.05 -9.96
C ASP A 174 21.00 -2.69 -11.45
N PHE A 175 19.80 -2.32 -11.82
CA PHE A 175 19.43 -1.87 -13.16
C PHE A 175 19.06 -0.37 -13.12
N LEU A 176 17.96 0.07 -13.69
CA LEU A 176 17.67 1.50 -13.88
C LEU A 176 17.53 2.31 -12.58
N ASP A 177 17.00 1.73 -11.50
CA ASP A 177 16.80 2.42 -10.20
C ASP A 177 16.35 3.90 -10.35
N ILE A 178 15.33 4.14 -11.17
CA ILE A 178 14.77 5.48 -11.40
C ILE A 178 13.91 5.92 -10.19
N LEU A 179 13.23 4.97 -9.57
CA LEU A 179 12.43 5.18 -8.37
C LEU A 179 13.01 4.35 -7.22
N SER A 180 13.88 4.97 -6.44
CA SER A 180 14.52 4.33 -5.30
C SER A 180 13.49 3.97 -4.22
N GLY A 181 13.66 2.82 -3.56
CA GLY A 181 12.75 2.30 -2.54
C GLY A 181 11.41 1.77 -3.10
N VAL A 182 11.27 1.62 -4.42
CA VAL A 182 10.01 1.26 -5.07
C VAL A 182 10.13 -0.03 -5.87
N LEU A 183 9.12 -0.89 -5.73
CA LEU A 183 8.87 -2.04 -6.58
C LEU A 183 7.55 -1.82 -7.33
N THR A 184 7.59 -1.94 -8.66
CA THR A 184 6.43 -1.68 -9.52
C THR A 184 5.86 -2.95 -10.14
N ASP A 185 4.53 -3.00 -10.33
CA ASP A 185 3.86 -4.06 -11.06
C ASP A 185 2.77 -3.49 -11.99
N SER A 186 2.68 -3.99 -13.20
CA SER A 186 1.75 -3.53 -14.25
C SER A 186 0.56 -4.48 -14.41
N HIS A 187 -0.43 -4.14 -15.25
CA HIS A 187 -1.63 -4.99 -15.46
C HIS A 187 -2.22 -5.52 -14.16
N PHE A 188 -2.21 -4.67 -13.15
CA PHE A 188 -2.30 -5.12 -11.77
C PHE A 188 -3.65 -5.75 -11.43
N ASN A 189 -4.71 -5.02 -11.70
CA ASN A 189 -6.06 -5.46 -11.35
C ASN A 189 -6.62 -6.49 -12.33
N ASP A 190 -6.38 -6.31 -13.62
CA ASP A 190 -6.85 -7.21 -14.67
C ASP A 190 -6.21 -8.61 -14.61
N ARG A 191 -5.06 -8.73 -13.93
CA ARG A 191 -4.36 -10.02 -13.71
C ARG A 191 -4.33 -10.45 -12.25
N GLY A 192 -5.07 -9.79 -11.36
CA GLY A 192 -5.17 -10.16 -9.93
C GLY A 192 -3.82 -10.20 -9.21
N ARG A 193 -2.96 -9.20 -9.39
CA ARG A 193 -1.54 -9.23 -8.99
C ARG A 193 -1.24 -8.81 -7.55
N LEU A 194 -2.24 -8.49 -6.74
CA LEU A 194 -2.01 -8.02 -5.36
C LEU A 194 -1.19 -9.02 -4.54
N GLY A 195 -1.55 -10.30 -4.53
CA GLY A 195 -0.84 -11.29 -3.72
C GLY A 195 0.63 -11.47 -4.14
N ARG A 196 0.94 -11.36 -5.46
CA ARG A 196 2.33 -11.44 -5.88
C ARG A 196 3.12 -10.17 -5.50
N LEU A 197 2.53 -8.97 -5.60
CA LEU A 197 3.17 -7.73 -5.18
C LEU A 197 3.47 -7.76 -3.68
N VAL A 198 2.49 -8.15 -2.85
CA VAL A 198 2.67 -8.32 -1.40
C VAL A 198 3.80 -9.32 -1.11
N THR A 199 3.84 -10.45 -1.81
CA THR A 199 4.89 -11.45 -1.65
C THR A 199 6.28 -10.91 -2.04
N MET A 200 6.35 -10.12 -3.12
CA MET A 200 7.62 -9.53 -3.54
C MET A 200 8.14 -8.51 -2.52
N VAL A 201 7.27 -7.67 -1.96
CA VAL A 201 7.62 -6.75 -0.87
C VAL A 201 8.07 -7.54 0.37
N ALA A 202 7.33 -8.59 0.74
CA ALA A 202 7.68 -9.47 1.86
C ALA A 202 9.06 -10.11 1.70
N ARG A 203 9.40 -10.58 0.49
CA ARG A 203 10.70 -11.18 0.17
C ARG A 203 11.85 -10.18 0.35
N ARG A 204 11.68 -8.93 -0.11
CA ARG A 204 12.70 -7.90 0.07
C ARG A 204 12.88 -7.54 1.55
N ALA A 205 11.79 -7.44 2.29
CA ALA A 205 11.84 -7.23 3.74
C ALA A 205 12.54 -8.39 4.46
N GLN A 206 12.22 -9.65 4.13
CA GLN A 206 12.81 -10.82 4.77
C GLN A 206 14.28 -11.02 4.41
N ASP A 207 14.63 -10.90 3.13
CA ASP A 207 15.96 -11.26 2.65
C ASP A 207 16.99 -10.14 2.86
N HIS A 208 16.56 -8.88 2.86
CA HIS A 208 17.44 -7.71 2.88
C HIS A 208 17.12 -6.70 4.00
N GLY A 209 16.02 -6.85 4.70
CA GLY A 209 15.56 -5.88 5.70
C GLY A 209 15.09 -4.56 5.09
N GLU A 210 14.66 -4.58 3.83
CA GLU A 210 14.25 -3.39 3.11
C GLU A 210 12.77 -3.07 3.36
N ASP A 211 12.45 -1.81 3.51
CA ASP A 211 11.08 -1.30 3.55
C ASP A 211 10.73 -0.70 2.18
N ILE A 212 10.22 -1.54 1.28
CA ILE A 212 9.92 -1.21 -0.10
C ILE A 212 8.47 -0.75 -0.25
N LEU A 213 8.27 0.31 -1.02
CA LEU A 213 6.95 0.74 -1.47
C LEU A 213 6.53 -0.09 -2.69
N GLY A 214 5.46 -0.86 -2.54
CA GLY A 214 4.87 -1.62 -3.65
C GLY A 214 3.84 -0.78 -4.40
N LEU A 215 4.02 -0.60 -5.72
CA LEU A 215 3.12 0.13 -6.61
C LEU A 215 2.54 -0.79 -7.68
N GLY A 216 1.23 -0.98 -7.67
CA GLY A 216 0.49 -1.75 -8.67
C GLY A 216 -0.33 -0.84 -9.60
N MET A 217 0.01 -0.78 -10.89
CA MET A 217 -0.72 0.03 -11.86
C MET A 217 -1.75 -0.79 -12.62
N GLY A 218 -3.03 -0.39 -12.53
CA GLY A 218 -4.12 -0.97 -13.30
C GLY A 218 -4.01 -0.64 -14.80
N ILE A 219 -4.72 -1.40 -15.63
CA ILE A 219 -4.81 -1.07 -17.06
C ILE A 219 -5.48 0.29 -17.27
N LYS A 220 -5.11 0.98 -18.34
CA LYS A 220 -5.60 2.34 -18.66
C LYS A 220 -5.40 3.31 -17.49
N THR A 221 -4.25 3.20 -16.86
CA THR A 221 -3.84 4.03 -15.72
C THR A 221 -2.42 4.49 -15.94
N ALA A 222 -2.17 5.75 -15.66
CA ALA A 222 -0.83 6.31 -15.54
C ALA A 222 -0.66 6.95 -14.16
N PHE A 223 0.52 6.78 -13.58
CA PHE A 223 0.94 7.48 -12.38
C PHE A 223 2.08 8.41 -12.75
N CYS A 224 1.79 9.71 -12.75
CA CYS A 224 2.69 10.77 -13.19
C CYS A 224 3.37 11.40 -11.98
N ILE A 225 4.65 11.15 -11.81
CA ILE A 225 5.47 11.51 -10.65
C ILE A 225 6.39 12.66 -11.05
N ASP A 226 6.25 13.79 -10.39
CA ASP A 226 7.10 14.96 -10.64
C ASP A 226 8.48 14.88 -9.96
N GLN A 227 9.27 15.93 -10.11
CA GLN A 227 10.61 16.04 -9.55
C GLN A 227 10.65 16.07 -8.01
N ASP A 228 9.53 16.43 -7.38
CA ASP A 228 9.36 16.46 -5.92
C ASP A 228 8.83 15.13 -5.38
N LYS A 229 8.76 14.08 -6.21
CA LYS A 229 8.22 12.75 -5.89
C LYS A 229 6.72 12.74 -5.55
N ILE A 230 5.99 13.75 -6.03
CA ILE A 230 4.55 13.82 -5.89
C ILE A 230 3.91 13.21 -7.15
N GLY A 231 3.16 12.15 -6.97
CA GLY A 231 2.54 11.41 -8.06
C GLY A 231 1.04 11.68 -8.19
N THR A 232 0.55 11.91 -9.40
CA THR A 232 -0.87 12.07 -9.71
C THR A 232 -1.38 10.87 -10.50
N VAL A 233 -2.53 10.34 -10.12
CA VAL A 233 -3.19 9.21 -10.79
C VAL A 233 -4.05 9.72 -11.95
N TYR A 234 -3.78 9.21 -13.14
CA TYR A 234 -4.60 9.43 -14.34
C TYR A 234 -5.22 8.12 -14.81
N GLY A 235 -6.42 8.19 -15.35
CA GLY A 235 -7.13 7.04 -15.91
C GLY A 235 -7.97 6.32 -14.86
N LYS A 236 -7.62 5.11 -14.43
CA LYS A 236 -8.44 4.32 -13.52
C LYS A 236 -7.95 4.36 -12.08
N MET A 237 -6.94 3.55 -11.75
CA MET A 237 -6.50 3.38 -10.36
C MET A 237 -5.10 2.82 -10.23
N ILE A 238 -4.46 3.15 -9.10
CA ILE A 238 -3.25 2.50 -8.64
C ILE A 238 -3.52 1.82 -7.29
N THR A 239 -2.75 0.78 -6.99
CA THR A 239 -2.66 0.16 -5.67
C THR A 239 -1.31 0.49 -5.06
N VAL A 240 -1.32 0.93 -3.81
CA VAL A 240 -0.12 1.23 -3.03
C VAL A 240 -0.11 0.36 -1.79
N ILE A 241 1.00 -0.32 -1.52
CA ILE A 241 1.21 -1.10 -0.30
C ILE A 241 2.57 -0.80 0.30
N HIS A 242 2.64 -0.74 1.62
CA HIS A 242 3.91 -0.64 2.34
C HIS A 242 3.77 -1.16 3.77
N GLN A 243 4.90 -1.39 4.41
CA GLN A 243 4.97 -1.77 5.82
C GLN A 243 4.58 -0.59 6.72
N THR A 244 4.19 -0.90 7.94
CA THR A 244 3.96 0.02 9.06
C THR A 244 4.82 -0.41 10.25
N ASP A 245 4.85 0.39 11.31
CA ASP A 245 5.55 0.02 12.55
C ASP A 245 4.97 -1.25 13.21
N ASP A 246 3.70 -1.56 12.93
CA ASP A 246 2.99 -2.74 13.46
C ASP A 246 3.08 -3.96 12.54
N THR A 247 3.82 -3.88 11.44
CA THR A 247 3.90 -4.98 10.46
C THR A 247 4.62 -6.19 11.04
N GLU A 248 3.99 -7.35 10.95
CA GLU A 248 4.60 -8.63 11.29
C GLU A 248 4.79 -9.47 10.04
N LEU A 249 5.97 -10.09 9.90
CA LEU A 249 6.36 -10.86 8.73
C LEU A 249 6.83 -12.26 9.12
N TYR A 250 6.24 -13.28 8.47
CA TYR A 250 6.76 -14.63 8.42
C TYR A 250 6.81 -15.07 6.96
N CYS A 251 8.00 -15.14 6.41
CA CYS A 251 8.26 -15.40 5.00
C CYS A 251 9.40 -16.43 4.88
N VAL A 252 9.02 -17.71 4.71
CA VAL A 252 9.96 -18.84 4.65
C VAL A 252 9.68 -19.73 3.45
N PRO A 253 10.69 -20.50 2.97
CA PRO A 253 10.51 -21.38 1.82
C PRO A 253 9.46 -22.47 2.05
N ALA A 254 8.62 -22.68 1.04
CA ALA A 254 7.62 -23.74 0.96
C ALA A 254 6.51 -23.67 2.05
N GLU A 255 6.35 -22.54 2.69
CA GLU A 255 5.22 -22.24 3.57
C GLU A 255 4.46 -21.02 3.07
N PRO A 256 3.14 -20.94 3.32
CA PRO A 256 2.36 -19.78 2.95
C PRO A 256 2.86 -18.50 3.64
N LEU A 257 2.72 -17.38 2.94
CA LEU A 257 3.11 -16.08 3.45
C LEU A 257 2.20 -15.64 4.60
N ARG A 258 2.79 -15.26 5.75
CA ARG A 258 2.15 -14.41 6.75
C ARG A 258 2.77 -13.01 6.72
N PHE A 259 1.95 -12.01 6.46
CA PHE A 259 2.39 -10.61 6.38
C PHE A 259 1.23 -9.72 6.77
N THR A 260 1.25 -9.17 7.96
CA THR A 260 0.12 -8.47 8.55
C THR A 260 0.40 -6.99 8.77
N HIS A 261 -0.65 -6.21 9.00
CA HIS A 261 -0.59 -4.75 9.25
C HIS A 261 0.08 -3.96 8.12
N LEU A 262 -0.15 -4.38 6.86
CA LEU A 262 0.29 -3.61 5.71
C LEU A 262 -0.65 -2.42 5.48
N LYS A 263 -0.09 -1.25 5.23
CA LYS A 263 -0.87 -0.13 4.72
C LYS A 263 -1.27 -0.42 3.26
N PHE A 264 -2.53 -0.20 2.97
CA PHE A 264 -3.13 -0.44 1.66
C PHE A 264 -3.91 0.78 1.19
N HIS A 265 -3.64 1.20 -0.04
CA HIS A 265 -4.46 2.19 -0.73
C HIS A 265 -4.83 1.68 -2.12
N GLN A 266 -6.06 1.90 -2.55
CA GLN A 266 -6.45 1.86 -3.94
C GLN A 266 -6.93 3.25 -4.34
N LEU A 267 -6.08 3.99 -5.04
CA LEU A 267 -6.26 5.40 -5.35
C LEU A 267 -6.80 5.56 -6.77
N LEU A 268 -7.84 6.38 -6.90
CA LEU A 268 -8.55 6.61 -8.16
C LEU A 268 -7.97 7.79 -8.94
N HIS A 269 -8.43 7.97 -10.18
CA HIS A 269 -8.13 9.13 -11.01
C HIS A 269 -8.27 10.45 -10.24
N GLY A 270 -7.27 11.30 -10.34
CA GLY A 270 -7.16 12.58 -9.67
C GLY A 270 -6.52 12.54 -8.29
N ALA A 271 -6.33 11.37 -7.69
CA ALA A 271 -5.64 11.26 -6.41
C ALA A 271 -4.15 11.63 -6.55
N VAL A 272 -3.60 12.28 -5.51
CA VAL A 272 -2.21 12.72 -5.43
C VAL A 272 -1.53 12.06 -4.22
N TYR A 273 -0.39 11.41 -4.45
CA TYR A 273 0.33 10.66 -3.44
C TYR A 273 1.81 11.08 -3.37
N ASP A 274 2.29 11.31 -2.17
CA ASP A 274 3.71 11.58 -1.87
C ASP A 274 4.43 10.23 -1.65
N ILE A 275 5.35 9.91 -2.55
CA ILE A 275 6.07 8.63 -2.55
C ILE A 275 7.08 8.56 -1.39
N ASP A 276 7.81 9.66 -1.14
CA ASP A 276 8.86 9.70 -0.13
C ASP A 276 8.29 9.67 1.29
N ASN A 277 7.18 10.39 1.53
CA ASN A 277 6.50 10.40 2.82
C ASN A 277 5.43 9.31 2.96
N ARG A 278 5.09 8.62 1.87
CA ARG A 278 4.07 7.54 1.81
C ARG A 278 2.70 7.99 2.33
N VAL A 279 2.25 9.15 1.89
CA VAL A 279 0.97 9.72 2.31
C VAL A 279 0.11 10.16 1.13
N LEU A 280 -1.19 10.01 1.28
CA LEU A 280 -2.17 10.59 0.37
C LEU A 280 -2.23 12.11 0.61
N VAL A 281 -1.88 12.89 -0.41
CA VAL A 281 -1.87 14.37 -0.36
C VAL A 281 -3.24 14.93 -0.72
N ASP A 282 -3.86 14.36 -1.75
CA ASP A 282 -5.19 14.73 -2.21
C ASP A 282 -5.94 13.48 -2.66
N PRO A 283 -7.14 13.20 -2.15
CA PRO A 283 -7.93 12.03 -2.56
C PRO A 283 -8.51 12.17 -3.97
N GLY A 284 -8.50 13.35 -4.58
CA GLY A 284 -9.17 13.66 -5.83
C GLY A 284 -10.70 13.74 -5.68
N GLU A 285 -11.38 14.07 -6.78
CA GLU A 285 -12.83 14.31 -6.78
C GLU A 285 -13.68 13.03 -6.58
N ASN A 286 -13.07 11.86 -6.79
CA ASN A 286 -13.77 10.57 -6.77
C ASN A 286 -13.84 9.92 -5.39
N MET A 287 -13.15 10.45 -4.40
CA MET A 287 -13.08 9.90 -3.05
C MET A 287 -13.45 10.96 -2.02
N SER A 288 -14.17 10.57 -0.98
CA SER A 288 -14.62 11.45 0.10
C SER A 288 -14.14 10.90 1.44
N TYR A 289 -13.87 11.80 2.38
CA TYR A 289 -13.48 11.42 3.73
C TYR A 289 -14.62 10.65 4.42
N TYR A 290 -14.26 9.57 5.09
CA TYR A 290 -15.14 8.84 5.98
C TYR A 290 -14.48 8.68 7.35
N GLU A 291 -15.30 8.70 8.39
CA GLU A 291 -14.91 8.41 9.77
C GLU A 291 -15.77 7.24 10.23
N MET A 292 -15.13 6.17 10.68
CA MET A 292 -15.83 4.97 11.13
C MET A 292 -16.13 5.07 12.62
N PRO A 293 -17.41 4.93 13.06
CA PRO A 293 -17.72 4.95 14.47
C PRO A 293 -17.19 3.69 15.17
N TYR A 294 -16.47 3.86 16.25
CA TYR A 294 -15.81 2.81 17.03
C TYR A 294 -16.73 1.82 17.77
N GLU A 295 -18.05 1.99 17.68
CA GLU A 295 -19.00 1.22 18.51
C GLU A 295 -19.30 -0.21 18.03
N TYR A 296 -18.74 -0.60 16.89
CA TYR A 296 -19.20 -1.80 16.18
C TYR A 296 -18.46 -3.10 16.54
N LEU A 297 -17.39 -3.07 17.29
CA LEU A 297 -16.51 -4.23 17.52
C LEU A 297 -16.91 -5.13 18.71
N ASN A 298 -18.11 -4.97 19.29
CA ASN A 298 -18.42 -5.57 20.60
C ASN A 298 -19.45 -6.70 20.59
N ASN A 299 -19.95 -7.16 19.43
CA ASN A 299 -20.99 -8.19 19.36
C ASN A 299 -20.59 -9.32 18.41
N TYR A 300 -19.59 -10.09 18.79
CA TYR A 300 -19.26 -11.32 18.08
C TYR A 300 -20.09 -12.49 18.61
N SER A 301 -20.47 -13.40 17.72
CA SER A 301 -21.01 -14.71 18.07
C SER A 301 -20.11 -15.79 17.50
N ASP A 302 -20.14 -17.00 18.08
CA ASP A 302 -19.41 -18.13 17.52
C ASP A 302 -19.82 -18.38 16.06
N LEU A 303 -18.85 -18.24 15.15
CA LEU A 303 -19.06 -18.31 13.72
C LEU A 303 -17.91 -18.99 13.01
N THR A 304 -18.20 -19.75 11.97
CA THR A 304 -17.20 -20.27 11.04
C THR A 304 -17.57 -19.91 9.60
N ILE A 305 -16.68 -19.18 8.93
CA ILE A 305 -16.81 -18.76 7.54
C ILE A 305 -15.93 -19.69 6.69
N ASN A 306 -16.52 -20.34 5.68
CA ASN A 306 -15.81 -21.24 4.78
C ASN A 306 -15.72 -20.68 3.36
N GLY A 307 -14.52 -20.70 2.78
CA GLY A 307 -14.27 -20.22 1.42
C GLY A 307 -14.87 -21.08 0.31
N SER A 308 -15.13 -22.36 0.58
CA SER A 308 -15.73 -23.29 -0.38
C SER A 308 -17.26 -23.21 -0.49
N ASN A 309 -17.92 -22.48 0.40
CA ASN A 309 -19.38 -22.45 0.43
C ASN A 309 -19.95 -21.65 -0.73
N GLN A 310 -20.72 -22.34 -1.60
CA GLN A 310 -21.41 -21.72 -2.74
C GLN A 310 -22.87 -21.35 -2.44
N SER A 311 -23.40 -21.79 -1.30
CA SER A 311 -24.79 -21.56 -0.99
C SER A 311 -24.96 -20.23 -0.26
N SER A 312 -25.60 -19.32 -0.93
CA SER A 312 -26.00 -17.99 -0.50
C SER A 312 -26.93 -17.96 0.71
N GLU A 313 -27.18 -19.06 1.38
CA GLU A 313 -28.22 -19.12 2.39
C GLU A 313 -27.80 -18.58 3.76
N ASN A 314 -26.50 -18.44 4.03
CA ASN A 314 -26.02 -18.09 5.37
C ASN A 314 -24.92 -17.04 5.46
N TYR A 315 -24.44 -16.47 4.34
CA TYR A 315 -23.34 -15.49 4.38
C TYR A 315 -23.61 -14.33 3.45
N GLY A 316 -23.22 -13.12 3.84
CA GLY A 316 -23.26 -11.96 2.97
C GLY A 316 -22.41 -12.20 1.72
N GLU A 317 -23.04 -12.61 0.64
CA GLU A 317 -22.37 -12.83 -0.64
C GLU A 317 -22.49 -11.58 -1.49
N ILE A 318 -21.36 -10.97 -1.84
CA ILE A 318 -21.32 -9.98 -2.91
C ILE A 318 -21.24 -10.75 -4.21
N ILE A 319 -22.37 -10.94 -4.87
CA ILE A 319 -22.43 -11.51 -6.21
C ILE A 319 -22.13 -10.40 -7.21
N VAL A 320 -21.00 -10.54 -7.88
CA VAL A 320 -20.67 -9.69 -9.01
C VAL A 320 -21.44 -10.23 -10.23
N THR A 321 -22.55 -9.61 -10.62
CA THR A 321 -23.29 -9.93 -11.85
C THR A 321 -22.99 -8.90 -12.93
N GLY A 322 -22.75 -9.33 -14.18
CA GLY A 322 -22.18 -8.62 -15.29
C GLY A 322 -22.58 -7.16 -15.52
N ILE A 323 -21.61 -6.25 -15.53
CA ILE A 323 -21.77 -4.93 -16.15
C ILE A 323 -21.38 -5.06 -17.61
N THR A 324 -22.37 -5.05 -18.47
CA THR A 324 -22.17 -4.96 -19.92
C THR A 324 -21.98 -3.50 -20.29
N GLY A 325 -20.87 -3.14 -20.91
CA GLY A 325 -20.79 -1.80 -21.43
C GLY A 325 -19.48 -1.35 -22.05
N ASP A 326 -18.40 -2.06 -21.83
CA ASP A 326 -17.14 -1.71 -22.47
C ASP A 326 -16.32 -2.98 -22.74
N SER A 327 -16.00 -3.23 -24.00
CA SER A 327 -15.25 -4.39 -24.45
C SER A 327 -13.82 -4.46 -23.89
N ASP A 328 -13.35 -3.39 -23.30
CA ASP A 328 -12.04 -3.27 -22.68
C ASP A 328 -12.07 -3.40 -21.17
N ASN A 329 -13.24 -3.53 -20.58
CA ASN A 329 -13.40 -3.79 -19.17
C ASN A 329 -13.69 -5.28 -18.98
N TRP A 330 -12.70 -6.01 -18.51
CA TRP A 330 -12.83 -7.39 -18.07
C TRP A 330 -13.69 -7.54 -16.81
N TRP A 331 -14.53 -6.56 -16.56
CA TRP A 331 -15.50 -6.49 -15.47
C TRP A 331 -16.80 -7.13 -15.93
N TYR A 332 -16.86 -8.41 -15.74
CA TYR A 332 -18.12 -9.12 -15.86
C TYR A 332 -18.76 -9.18 -14.48
N GLY A 333 -19.59 -8.23 -14.14
CA GLY A 333 -20.32 -8.39 -12.94
C GLY A 333 -21.00 -7.10 -12.51
N GLY A 334 -22.29 -7.16 -12.25
CA GLY A 334 -22.99 -6.21 -11.40
C GLY A 334 -22.83 -6.68 -9.96
N LEU A 335 -22.78 -5.75 -9.02
CA LEU A 335 -22.79 -6.08 -7.62
C LEU A 335 -24.24 -6.30 -7.18
N GLY A 336 -24.53 -7.49 -6.69
CA GLY A 336 -25.71 -7.78 -5.92
C GLY A 336 -25.26 -8.06 -4.49
N THR A 337 -25.74 -7.29 -3.54
CA THR A 337 -25.67 -7.67 -2.13
C THR A 337 -26.82 -8.60 -1.84
N THR A 338 -26.57 -9.84 -1.45
CA THR A 338 -27.56 -10.61 -0.73
C THR A 338 -27.38 -10.32 0.75
N VAL A 339 -28.46 -10.09 1.45
CA VAL A 339 -28.44 -9.96 2.91
C VAL A 339 -27.99 -11.30 3.46
N GLY A 340 -26.76 -11.37 3.97
CA GLY A 340 -26.23 -12.54 4.62
C GLY A 340 -26.69 -12.70 6.05
N ASP A 341 -26.11 -13.67 6.72
CA ASP A 341 -26.33 -13.88 8.15
C ASP A 341 -25.90 -12.63 8.92
N THR A 342 -26.83 -12.05 9.65
CA THR A 342 -26.59 -10.88 10.52
C THR A 342 -25.73 -11.21 11.75
N SER A 343 -25.25 -12.46 11.87
CA SER A 343 -24.34 -12.89 12.94
C SER A 343 -22.91 -12.41 12.76
N VAL A 344 -22.52 -11.97 11.53
CA VAL A 344 -21.27 -11.22 11.29
C VAL A 344 -21.66 -9.79 10.90
N PRO A 345 -21.85 -8.91 11.84
CA PRO A 345 -22.10 -7.52 11.52
C PRO A 345 -20.87 -6.94 10.83
N ASP A 346 -21.11 -6.18 9.78
CA ASP A 346 -20.11 -5.32 9.14
C ASP A 346 -18.94 -6.07 8.44
N ALA A 347 -19.18 -7.23 7.83
CA ALA A 347 -18.20 -7.97 7.06
C ALA A 347 -18.67 -8.27 5.63
N VAL A 348 -17.74 -8.20 4.70
CA VAL A 348 -17.89 -8.69 3.31
C VAL A 348 -17.11 -9.99 3.18
N ILE A 349 -17.73 -11.02 2.62
CA ILE A 349 -17.07 -12.30 2.42
C ILE A 349 -16.94 -12.55 0.92
N ILE A 350 -15.69 -12.74 0.48
CA ILE A 350 -15.35 -13.06 -0.90
C ILE A 350 -14.82 -14.50 -0.95
N PRO A 351 -15.66 -15.46 -1.29
CA PRO A 351 -15.25 -16.86 -1.40
C PRO A 351 -14.49 -17.12 -2.68
N LYS A 352 -13.74 -18.24 -2.73
CA LYS A 352 -13.02 -18.74 -3.90
C LYS A 352 -12.06 -17.73 -4.51
N MET A 353 -11.28 -17.07 -3.67
CA MET A 353 -10.41 -15.97 -4.04
C MET A 353 -9.52 -16.29 -5.26
N TRP A 354 -9.00 -17.50 -5.37
CA TRP A 354 -8.03 -17.90 -6.40
C TRP A 354 -8.54 -19.00 -7.35
N THR A 355 -9.64 -19.66 -7.03
CA THR A 355 -10.09 -20.87 -7.73
C THR A 355 -10.64 -20.59 -9.13
N ASP A 356 -10.94 -19.36 -9.46
CA ASP A 356 -11.57 -18.99 -10.74
C ASP A 356 -10.77 -17.92 -11.51
N TYR A 357 -9.52 -18.23 -11.80
CA TYR A 357 -8.56 -17.35 -12.46
C TYR A 357 -9.04 -16.77 -13.80
N TYR A 358 -9.87 -17.49 -14.54
CA TYR A 358 -10.32 -17.05 -15.87
C TYR A 358 -11.46 -16.04 -15.84
N TYR A 359 -12.28 -16.04 -14.79
CA TYR A 359 -13.51 -15.25 -14.77
C TYR A 359 -13.48 -14.08 -13.79
N PHE A 360 -12.61 -14.08 -12.78
CA PHE A 360 -12.62 -13.06 -11.73
C PHE A 360 -11.22 -12.59 -11.28
N PRO A 361 -10.39 -12.03 -12.16
CA PRO A 361 -9.12 -11.43 -11.71
C PRO A 361 -9.33 -10.27 -10.70
N ASN A 362 -10.58 -9.84 -10.49
CA ASN A 362 -10.95 -8.63 -9.77
C ASN A 362 -11.68 -8.87 -8.45
N ARG A 363 -11.51 -10.02 -7.80
CA ARG A 363 -12.20 -10.31 -6.53
C ARG A 363 -11.83 -9.32 -5.41
N ILE A 364 -10.60 -8.82 -5.39
CA ILE A 364 -10.19 -7.76 -4.47
C ILE A 364 -11.07 -6.54 -4.61
N ILE A 365 -11.34 -6.14 -5.84
CA ILE A 365 -12.19 -4.98 -6.12
C ILE A 365 -13.64 -5.23 -5.72
N SER A 366 -14.13 -6.47 -5.84
CA SER A 366 -15.48 -6.80 -5.36
C SER A 366 -15.61 -6.59 -3.85
N GLY A 367 -14.59 -6.98 -3.08
CA GLY A 367 -14.53 -6.72 -1.65
C GLY A 367 -14.47 -5.23 -1.33
N LEU A 368 -13.62 -4.49 -2.03
CA LEU A 368 -13.50 -3.04 -1.89
C LEU A 368 -14.82 -2.32 -2.22
N TYR A 369 -15.55 -2.78 -3.22
CA TYR A 369 -16.86 -2.21 -3.53
C TYR A 369 -17.83 -2.39 -2.36
N GLY A 370 -17.81 -3.53 -1.71
CA GLY A 370 -18.63 -3.78 -0.53
C GLY A 370 -18.32 -2.81 0.61
N ILE A 371 -17.04 -2.59 0.91
CA ILE A 371 -16.61 -1.63 1.94
C ILE A 371 -17.11 -0.22 1.62
N VAL A 372 -17.00 0.20 0.36
CA VAL A 372 -17.31 1.58 -0.05
C VAL A 372 -18.81 1.82 -0.16
N SER A 373 -19.62 0.80 -0.50
CA SER A 373 -21.06 0.98 -0.73
C SER A 373 -21.90 1.10 0.56
N ASP A 374 -21.51 0.37 1.60
CA ASP A 374 -22.14 0.40 2.92
C ASP A 374 -21.08 -0.11 3.88
N PRO A 375 -20.32 0.79 4.53
CA PRO A 375 -19.02 0.46 5.06
C PRO A 375 -19.05 -0.67 6.09
N PRO A 376 -18.96 -1.95 5.66
CA PRO A 376 -18.50 -3.01 6.53
C PRO A 376 -17.04 -2.78 6.83
N LYS A 377 -16.60 -3.29 7.95
CA LYS A 377 -15.27 -3.00 8.47
C LYS A 377 -14.22 -3.93 7.92
N PHE A 378 -14.61 -5.16 7.60
CA PHE A 378 -13.73 -6.22 7.15
C PHE A 378 -14.16 -6.81 5.82
N VAL A 379 -13.18 -7.13 4.99
CA VAL A 379 -13.36 -8.06 3.88
C VAL A 379 -12.57 -9.31 4.16
N PHE A 380 -13.23 -10.45 4.19
CA PHE A 380 -12.61 -11.76 4.28
C PHE A 380 -12.50 -12.35 2.88
N TYR A 381 -11.29 -12.44 2.37
CA TYR A 381 -10.98 -13.13 1.12
C TYR A 381 -10.52 -14.56 1.44
N LEU A 382 -11.34 -15.52 1.12
CA LEU A 382 -11.12 -16.93 1.43
C LEU A 382 -11.11 -17.76 0.17
N ASP A 383 -10.21 -18.75 0.07
CA ASP A 383 -10.18 -19.68 -1.04
C ASP A 383 -10.86 -21.01 -0.68
N ASP A 384 -10.99 -21.92 -1.66
CA ASP A 384 -11.47 -23.29 -1.41
C ASP A 384 -10.60 -23.95 -0.34
N ASN A 385 -11.23 -24.63 0.61
CA ASN A 385 -10.59 -25.27 1.77
C ASN A 385 -9.97 -24.32 2.82
N CYS A 386 -10.21 -23.01 2.70
CA CYS A 386 -9.85 -22.04 3.72
C CYS A 386 -11.07 -21.69 4.58
N SER A 387 -10.85 -21.42 5.84
CA SER A 387 -11.90 -20.97 6.74
C SER A 387 -11.36 -20.05 7.83
N VAL A 388 -12.26 -19.24 8.36
CA VAL A 388 -12.03 -18.38 9.51
C VAL A 388 -13.10 -18.70 10.54
N SER A 389 -12.71 -18.97 11.77
CA SER A 389 -13.60 -19.13 12.91
C SER A 389 -13.43 -17.97 13.87
N ILE A 390 -14.51 -17.31 14.23
CA ILE A 390 -14.55 -16.19 15.17
C ILE A 390 -15.37 -16.63 16.38
N ASN A 391 -14.88 -16.43 17.59
CA ASN A 391 -15.60 -16.73 18.81
C ASN A 391 -16.34 -15.51 19.38
N GLU A 392 -17.14 -15.70 20.42
CA GLU A 392 -17.92 -14.65 21.09
C GLU A 392 -17.05 -13.50 21.67
N ASN A 393 -15.75 -13.71 21.83
CA ASN A 393 -14.80 -12.70 22.30
C ASN A 393 -14.11 -11.96 21.17
N GLY A 394 -14.42 -12.24 19.91
CA GLY A 394 -13.77 -11.64 18.75
C GLY A 394 -12.41 -12.26 18.40
N LEU A 395 -12.04 -13.39 19.03
CA LEU A 395 -10.85 -14.11 18.63
C LEU A 395 -11.13 -14.89 17.34
N MET A 396 -10.35 -14.58 16.31
CA MET A 396 -10.38 -15.22 15.01
C MET A 396 -9.24 -16.23 14.89
N THR A 397 -9.57 -17.42 14.41
CA THR A 397 -8.59 -18.45 14.02
C THR A 397 -8.72 -18.78 12.55
N VAL A 398 -7.59 -18.99 11.89
CA VAL A 398 -7.52 -19.29 10.46
C VAL A 398 -7.20 -20.76 10.23
N SER A 399 -7.88 -21.38 9.26
CA SER A 399 -7.53 -22.70 8.74
C SER A 399 -7.05 -22.56 7.30
N ASN A 400 -5.87 -23.07 7.02
CA ASN A 400 -5.04 -22.86 5.85
C ASN A 400 -4.52 -21.43 5.74
N TYR A 401 -5.24 -20.52 5.07
CA TYR A 401 -4.90 -19.10 4.99
C TYR A 401 -6.14 -18.23 4.81
N ALA A 402 -6.01 -16.97 5.17
CA ALA A 402 -7.02 -15.95 4.94
C ALA A 402 -6.37 -14.61 4.62
N HIS A 403 -6.98 -13.86 3.70
CA HIS A 403 -6.59 -12.47 3.47
C HIS A 403 -7.70 -11.59 3.98
N ILE A 404 -7.34 -10.60 4.76
CA ILE A 404 -8.31 -9.70 5.39
C ILE A 404 -7.92 -8.28 5.05
N LEU A 405 -8.88 -7.53 4.54
CA LEU A 405 -8.76 -6.10 4.38
C LEU A 405 -9.65 -5.42 5.42
N ASP A 406 -9.05 -4.53 6.17
CA ASP A 406 -9.70 -3.71 7.16
C ASP A 406 -9.70 -2.25 6.71
N ALA A 407 -10.90 -1.66 6.63
CA ALA A 407 -11.06 -0.26 6.25
C ALA A 407 -10.86 0.71 7.43
N PHE A 408 -10.42 0.24 8.56
CA PHE A 408 -10.16 1.02 9.77
C PHE A 408 -8.77 1.68 9.78
N PRO A 409 -8.64 2.83 10.38
CA PRO A 409 -9.63 3.78 10.84
C PRO A 409 -10.01 4.80 9.76
N ASP A 410 -9.90 6.05 9.93
CA ASP A 410 -10.30 7.14 9.05
C ASP A 410 -9.55 7.17 7.72
N GLY A 411 -10.25 7.44 6.63
CA GLY A 411 -9.65 7.49 5.31
C GLY A 411 -10.56 8.13 4.28
N TYR A 412 -10.23 7.92 3.02
CA TYR A 412 -11.06 8.37 1.91
C TYR A 412 -11.57 7.17 1.11
N ALA A 413 -12.84 7.20 0.74
CA ALA A 413 -13.43 6.17 -0.07
C ALA A 413 -14.38 6.77 -1.11
N GLY A 414 -14.58 6.07 -2.23
CA GLY A 414 -15.47 6.53 -3.28
C GLY A 414 -15.42 5.69 -4.53
N TYR A 415 -15.99 6.19 -5.61
CA TYR A 415 -16.11 5.47 -6.88
C TYR A 415 -15.73 6.33 -8.06
N LEU A 416 -14.90 5.80 -8.94
CA LEU A 416 -14.73 6.35 -10.28
C LEU A 416 -15.89 5.85 -11.17
N ASN A 417 -16.63 6.79 -11.75
CA ASN A 417 -17.81 6.51 -12.61
C ASN A 417 -18.89 5.64 -11.93
N GLY A 418 -18.96 5.66 -10.59
CA GLY A 418 -19.96 4.93 -9.80
C GLY A 418 -19.76 3.41 -9.74
N VAL A 419 -18.64 2.88 -10.23
CA VAL A 419 -18.41 1.42 -10.30
C VAL A 419 -17.04 0.97 -9.82
N LEU A 420 -15.99 1.75 -10.02
CA LEU A 420 -14.63 1.36 -9.62
C LEU A 420 -14.34 1.91 -8.22
N PRO A 421 -14.25 1.07 -7.19
CA PRO A 421 -14.03 1.53 -5.83
C PRO A 421 -12.61 2.02 -5.60
N GLY A 422 -12.45 3.04 -4.78
CA GLY A 422 -11.19 3.48 -4.23
C GLY A 422 -11.28 3.60 -2.72
N ILE A 423 -10.17 3.35 -2.03
CA ILE A 423 -10.03 3.46 -0.59
C ILE A 423 -8.60 3.89 -0.23
N SER A 424 -8.46 4.74 0.79
CA SER A 424 -7.17 5.04 1.39
C SER A 424 -7.08 4.55 2.82
N ASP A 425 -5.86 4.39 3.29
CA ASP A 425 -5.52 4.09 4.69
C ASP A 425 -6.11 2.78 5.25
N ALA A 426 -6.52 1.86 4.38
CA ALA A 426 -6.91 0.53 4.79
C ALA A 426 -5.69 -0.30 5.25
N THR A 427 -5.95 -1.33 6.04
CA THR A 427 -4.95 -2.28 6.51
C THR A 427 -5.19 -3.64 5.86
N LEU A 428 -4.14 -4.23 5.30
CA LEU A 428 -4.19 -5.52 4.64
C LEU A 428 -3.42 -6.56 5.44
N HIS A 429 -4.00 -7.75 5.61
CA HIS A 429 -3.43 -8.85 6.34
C HIS A 429 -3.45 -10.13 5.52
N TYR A 430 -2.35 -10.86 5.56
CA TYR A 430 -2.22 -12.23 5.07
C TYR A 430 -1.95 -13.15 6.24
N PHE A 431 -2.90 -13.99 6.61
CA PHE A 431 -2.83 -14.95 7.72
C PHE A 431 -2.62 -16.36 7.21
N THR A 432 -1.98 -17.21 8.03
CA THR A 432 -1.75 -18.63 7.77
C THR A 432 -2.46 -19.52 8.78
N GLU A 433 -2.42 -20.84 8.58
CA GLU A 433 -2.99 -21.82 9.50
C GLU A 433 -2.46 -21.65 10.92
N SER A 434 -3.34 -21.75 11.88
CA SER A 434 -3.07 -21.60 13.31
C SER A 434 -2.83 -20.15 13.80
N ASP A 435 -2.83 -19.17 12.93
CA ASP A 435 -2.82 -17.79 13.40
C ASP A 435 -4.13 -17.51 14.16
N THR A 436 -3.97 -16.95 15.35
CA THR A 436 -5.07 -16.43 16.15
C THR A 436 -4.96 -14.92 16.17
N PHE A 437 -6.01 -14.25 15.76
CA PHE A 437 -6.05 -12.80 15.65
C PHE A 437 -7.23 -12.26 16.45
N ASP A 438 -6.98 -11.28 17.30
CA ASP A 438 -8.04 -10.62 18.06
C ASP A 438 -8.58 -9.44 17.26
N LEU A 439 -9.78 -9.59 16.72
CA LEU A 439 -10.47 -8.55 15.95
C LEU A 439 -10.76 -7.27 16.76
N SER A 440 -10.70 -7.34 18.09
CA SER A 440 -10.89 -6.18 18.95
C SER A 440 -9.62 -5.38 19.18
N THR A 441 -8.45 -6.02 19.10
CA THR A 441 -7.14 -5.41 19.32
C THR A 441 -6.31 -5.27 18.08
N TYR A 442 -6.64 -6.02 17.02
CA TYR A 442 -5.89 -6.11 15.76
C TYR A 442 -4.49 -6.72 15.88
N TYR A 443 -4.25 -7.57 16.89
CA TYR A 443 -2.97 -8.25 17.06
C TYR A 443 -3.09 -9.76 16.91
N ILE A 444 -2.00 -10.38 16.42
CA ILE A 444 -1.83 -11.82 16.50
C ILE A 444 -1.64 -12.21 17.95
N VAL A 445 -2.45 -13.12 18.42
CA VAL A 445 -2.29 -13.71 19.76
C VAL A 445 -1.29 -14.86 19.62
N GLU A 446 -0.05 -14.67 20.05
CA GLU A 446 0.91 -15.77 20.17
C GLU A 446 0.33 -16.86 21.09
N SER A 447 0.49 -18.12 20.71
CA SER A 447 -0.14 -19.30 21.33
C SER A 447 -0.40 -19.17 22.83
N ILE A 448 -1.68 -19.17 23.19
CA ILE A 448 -2.12 -19.09 24.58
C ILE A 448 -1.70 -20.39 25.28
N ASP A 449 -0.68 -20.32 26.13
CA ASP A 449 -0.62 -21.27 27.24
C ASP A 449 -1.88 -21.05 28.08
N ASP A 450 -2.66 -22.09 28.32
CA ASP A 450 -3.98 -22.09 28.98
C ASP A 450 -4.04 -21.46 30.39
N GLU A 451 -2.98 -20.84 30.87
CA GLU A 451 -2.87 -20.20 32.20
C GLU A 451 -3.06 -18.68 32.19
N LEU A 452 -3.24 -18.00 31.05
CA LEU A 452 -3.32 -16.52 30.96
C LEU A 452 -4.68 -15.97 30.51
N ILE A 453 -5.78 -16.62 30.81
CA ILE A 453 -7.11 -16.00 30.73
C ILE A 453 -7.32 -15.10 31.96
N ASN A 454 -6.48 -14.09 32.11
CA ASN A 454 -6.75 -12.90 32.93
C ASN A 454 -6.36 -11.68 32.07
N SER A 455 -7.36 -11.17 31.38
CA SER A 455 -7.25 -10.06 30.44
C SER A 455 -6.73 -8.78 31.12
N ASN A 456 -5.44 -8.54 30.99
CA ASN A 456 -4.91 -7.21 31.24
C ASN A 456 -4.75 -6.50 29.90
N TYR A 457 -5.80 -5.87 29.38
CA TYR A 457 -5.76 -5.10 28.13
C TYR A 457 -4.80 -3.90 28.17
N PHE A 458 -4.32 -3.53 29.36
CA PHE A 458 -3.30 -2.52 29.52
C PHE A 458 -2.43 -2.79 30.77
N ALA A 459 -1.18 -2.32 30.72
CA ALA A 459 -0.26 -2.40 31.83
C ALA A 459 0.33 -1.02 32.15
N ILE A 460 0.31 -0.63 33.43
CA ILE A 460 1.15 0.47 33.91
C ILE A 460 2.55 -0.10 34.14
N GLN A 461 3.53 0.35 33.36
CA GLN A 461 4.91 -0.12 33.44
C GLN A 461 5.68 0.59 34.56
N SER A 462 5.54 1.92 34.64
CA SER A 462 6.23 2.69 35.70
C SER A 462 5.62 4.07 35.89
N LEU A 463 5.87 4.65 37.06
CA LEU A 463 5.73 6.08 37.33
C LEU A 463 7.09 6.60 37.77
N TYR A 464 7.78 7.35 36.95
CA TYR A 464 9.16 7.76 37.21
C TYR A 464 9.44 9.20 36.76
N PRO A 465 10.22 9.96 37.52
CA PRO A 465 10.74 9.64 38.87
C PRO A 465 9.62 9.50 39.91
N ASN A 466 9.84 8.66 40.94
CA ASN A 466 8.96 8.54 42.11
C ASN A 466 9.80 8.17 43.33
N PRO A 467 10.02 9.06 44.30
CA PRO A 467 9.45 10.41 44.44
C PRO A 467 9.88 11.38 43.34
N PHE A 468 9.04 12.41 43.09
CA PHE A 468 9.26 13.37 42.04
C PHE A 468 9.22 14.84 42.51
N ASN A 469 9.84 15.74 41.72
CA ASN A 469 9.90 17.19 41.94
C ASN A 469 10.12 17.96 40.65
N PRO A 470 9.20 18.78 40.15
CA PRO A 470 7.75 18.68 40.41
C PRO A 470 7.07 17.70 39.43
N GLN A 471 7.80 17.06 38.50
CA GLN A 471 7.28 16.29 37.40
C GLN A 471 7.52 14.80 37.55
N THR A 472 6.58 14.00 37.09
CA THR A 472 6.70 12.56 36.92
C THR A 472 6.04 12.12 35.63
N THR A 473 6.50 10.99 35.07
CA THR A 473 5.98 10.41 33.86
C THR A 473 5.40 9.03 34.14
N LEU A 474 4.14 8.84 33.75
CA LEU A 474 3.45 7.56 33.75
C LEU A 474 3.77 6.86 32.43
N HIS A 475 4.41 5.70 32.48
CA HIS A 475 4.64 4.82 31.35
C HIS A 475 3.64 3.68 31.40
N PHE A 476 2.97 3.43 30.27
CA PHE A 476 2.00 2.35 30.16
C PHE A 476 2.01 1.78 28.75
N SER A 477 1.53 0.55 28.64
CA SER A 477 1.29 -0.10 27.34
C SER A 477 -0.18 -0.46 27.20
N LEU A 478 -0.66 -0.38 25.98
CA LEU A 478 -2.00 -0.81 25.59
C LEU A 478 -1.87 -1.98 24.63
N MET A 479 -2.65 -3.03 24.85
CA MET A 479 -2.76 -4.18 23.97
C MET A 479 -3.92 -4.04 22.97
N LYS A 480 -4.82 -3.09 23.20
CA LYS A 480 -5.90 -2.73 22.27
C LYS A 480 -6.12 -1.23 22.22
N GLN A 481 -6.76 -0.78 21.17
CA GLN A 481 -7.16 0.62 21.03
C GLN A 481 -8.37 0.94 21.91
N GLY A 482 -8.45 2.19 22.37
CA GLY A 482 -9.58 2.64 23.18
C GLY A 482 -9.34 3.98 23.84
N ILE A 483 -10.33 4.45 24.59
CA ILE A 483 -10.20 5.70 25.34
C ILE A 483 -9.40 5.45 26.62
N VAL A 484 -8.27 6.11 26.71
CA VAL A 484 -7.45 6.18 27.93
C VAL A 484 -7.87 7.40 28.72
N LYS A 485 -8.22 7.19 29.97
CA LYS A 485 -8.50 8.26 30.91
C LYS A 485 -7.58 8.16 32.10
N VAL A 486 -6.77 9.22 32.34
CA VAL A 486 -5.85 9.31 33.49
C VAL A 486 -6.23 10.50 34.36
N ASN A 487 -6.64 10.23 35.59
CA ASN A 487 -6.95 11.23 36.58
C ASN A 487 -6.01 11.14 37.78
N VAL A 488 -5.63 12.28 38.34
CA VAL A 488 -4.82 12.38 39.55
C VAL A 488 -5.70 12.75 40.73
N PHE A 489 -5.57 12.00 41.83
CA PHE A 489 -6.30 12.19 43.08
C PHE A 489 -5.34 12.44 44.24
N ASN A 490 -5.78 13.23 45.23
CA ASN A 490 -5.07 13.34 46.50
C ASN A 490 -5.45 12.18 47.47
N ILE A 491 -4.86 12.17 48.66
CA ILE A 491 -5.12 11.15 49.71
C ILE A 491 -6.57 11.16 50.25
N ARG A 492 -7.33 12.20 49.95
CA ARG A 492 -8.76 12.32 50.34
C ARG A 492 -9.70 11.81 49.24
N GLY A 493 -9.15 11.38 48.11
CA GLY A 493 -9.94 10.95 46.95
C GLY A 493 -10.53 12.10 46.13
N GLU A 494 -10.09 13.34 46.40
CA GLU A 494 -10.48 14.51 45.61
C GLU A 494 -9.71 14.49 44.27
N SER A 495 -10.43 14.66 43.15
CA SER A 495 -9.81 14.77 41.85
C SER A 495 -9.03 16.09 41.73
N ILE A 496 -7.75 15.98 41.44
CA ILE A 496 -6.82 17.11 41.32
C ILE A 496 -6.68 17.52 39.87
N ASP A 497 -6.58 16.55 38.97
CA ASP A 497 -6.34 16.81 37.56
C ASP A 497 -6.87 15.67 36.69
N GLU A 498 -7.28 15.98 35.46
CA GLU A 498 -7.52 15.02 34.39
C GLU A 498 -6.39 15.19 33.36
N VAL A 499 -5.44 14.28 33.37
CA VAL A 499 -4.17 14.40 32.63
C VAL A 499 -4.36 13.97 31.17
N VAL A 500 -5.19 12.95 30.95
CA VAL A 500 -5.51 12.39 29.63
C VAL A 500 -6.96 11.93 29.62
N ASN A 501 -7.64 12.19 28.54
CA ASN A 501 -8.97 11.65 28.24
C ASN A 501 -9.11 11.66 26.70
N GLU A 502 -8.40 10.73 26.07
CA GLU A 502 -8.34 10.69 24.61
C GLU A 502 -8.14 9.26 24.11
N PHE A 503 -8.40 9.06 22.84
CA PHE A 503 -8.27 7.78 22.17
C PHE A 503 -6.78 7.46 21.91
N HIS A 504 -6.39 6.22 22.23
CA HIS A 504 -5.05 5.69 21.97
C HIS A 504 -5.14 4.35 21.24
N ARG A 505 -4.18 4.11 20.35
CA ARG A 505 -3.98 2.82 19.69
C ARG A 505 -3.17 1.88 20.59
N PRO A 506 -3.05 0.58 20.26
CA PRO A 506 -2.07 -0.28 20.92
C PRO A 506 -0.67 0.31 20.78
N GLY A 507 0.13 0.16 21.83
CA GLY A 507 1.49 0.69 21.86
C GLY A 507 1.94 1.08 23.25
N GLU A 508 3.17 1.60 23.33
CA GLU A 508 3.75 2.13 24.56
C GLU A 508 3.61 3.66 24.60
N TYR A 509 3.19 4.16 25.75
CA TYR A 509 2.89 5.57 25.94
C TYR A 509 3.57 6.14 27.18
N SER A 510 3.80 7.45 27.12
CA SER A 510 4.40 8.21 28.21
C SER A 510 3.64 9.51 28.41
N ILE A 511 3.05 9.68 29.59
CA ILE A 511 2.29 10.86 29.96
C ILE A 511 2.96 11.55 31.14
N THR A 512 3.36 12.81 30.97
CA THR A 512 4.02 13.59 32.02
C THR A 512 3.01 14.49 32.75
N TRP A 513 3.05 14.42 34.08
CA TRP A 513 2.28 15.29 34.98
C TRP A 513 3.18 16.18 35.82
N SER A 514 2.74 17.44 36.01
CA SER A 514 3.45 18.41 36.83
C SER A 514 2.65 18.78 38.09
N GLY A 515 3.23 18.51 39.26
CA GLY A 515 2.69 18.90 40.54
C GLY A 515 3.07 20.31 41.02
N GLU A 516 3.45 21.23 40.11
CA GLU A 516 3.88 22.58 40.50
C GLU A 516 2.84 23.36 41.31
N ASN A 517 1.57 23.17 41.03
CA ASN A 517 0.46 23.91 41.64
C ASN A 517 -0.20 23.16 42.82
N VAL A 518 0.33 22.02 43.23
CA VAL A 518 -0.23 21.24 44.35
C VAL A 518 0.80 21.03 45.45
N SER A 519 0.37 20.71 46.66
CA SER A 519 1.25 20.58 47.85
C SER A 519 2.08 19.31 47.78
N THR A 520 3.25 19.30 48.44
CA THR A 520 3.98 18.08 48.75
C THR A 520 3.05 17.04 49.39
N GLY A 521 3.09 15.79 48.89
CA GLY A 521 2.18 14.76 49.36
C GLY A 521 2.11 13.53 48.46
N ILE A 522 1.19 12.64 48.81
CA ILE A 522 0.89 11.44 48.05
C ILE A 522 -0.25 11.72 47.07
N TYR A 523 -0.06 11.29 45.84
CA TYR A 523 -1.03 11.36 44.77
C TYR A 523 -1.26 9.98 44.15
N TYR A 524 -2.47 9.72 43.71
CA TYR A 524 -2.86 8.48 43.06
C TYR A 524 -3.21 8.78 41.61
N PHE A 525 -2.49 8.17 40.68
CA PHE A 525 -2.75 8.22 39.24
C PHE A 525 -3.67 7.05 38.93
N LYS A 526 -4.90 7.37 38.58
CA LYS A 526 -5.94 6.40 38.25
C LYS A 526 -6.09 6.38 36.74
N MET A 527 -5.63 5.30 36.13
CA MET A 527 -5.81 5.03 34.71
C MET A 527 -7.02 4.12 34.53
N LYS A 528 -7.95 4.57 33.71
CA LYS A 528 -9.10 3.78 33.25
C LYS A 528 -8.95 3.55 31.75
N PHE A 529 -9.14 2.31 31.37
CA PHE A 529 -9.18 1.87 30.00
C PHE A 529 -10.32 0.84 29.88
N GLU A 530 -11.32 1.14 29.05
CA GLU A 530 -12.54 0.34 28.96
C GLU A 530 -13.20 0.12 30.34
N ASN A 531 -13.44 -1.14 30.67
CA ASN A 531 -14.01 -1.57 31.96
C ASN A 531 -12.96 -1.83 33.04
N GLU A 532 -11.66 -1.73 32.69
CA GLU A 532 -10.56 -1.96 33.63
C GLU A 532 -10.03 -0.65 34.20
N MET A 533 -9.45 -0.77 35.39
CA MET A 533 -8.89 0.36 36.11
C MET A 533 -7.65 -0.06 36.90
N LYS A 534 -6.57 0.69 36.73
CA LYS A 534 -5.33 0.54 37.50
C LYS A 534 -4.98 1.85 38.20
N VAL A 535 -4.34 1.72 39.35
CA VAL A 535 -3.92 2.86 40.16
C VAL A 535 -2.45 2.71 40.55
N VAL A 536 -1.68 3.77 40.35
CA VAL A 536 -0.30 3.86 40.80
C VAL A 536 -0.12 5.04 41.73
N LYS A 537 0.72 4.84 42.78
CA LYS A 537 1.01 5.84 43.79
C LYS A 537 2.25 6.65 43.42
N GLY A 538 2.13 7.97 43.42
CA GLY A 538 3.22 8.94 43.28
C GLY A 538 3.45 9.72 44.57
N VAL A 539 4.72 10.10 44.85
CA VAL A 539 5.11 10.92 46.00
C VAL A 539 5.76 12.20 45.49
N LEU A 540 5.07 13.33 45.65
CA LEU A 540 5.61 14.65 45.33
C LEU A 540 6.39 15.21 46.52
N ILE A 541 7.63 15.59 46.28
CA ILE A 541 8.53 16.26 47.26
C ILE A 541 9.00 17.56 46.64
N LYS A 542 8.58 18.69 47.21
CA LYS A 542 9.06 20.03 46.79
C LYS A 542 10.22 20.46 47.68
#